data_94ae2b5f56b0e68ba8ffd48e66252ba5
#
_entry.id   94ae2b5f56b0e68ba8ffd48e66252ba5
#
_cell.length_a   1.000
_cell.length_b   1.000
_cell.length_c   1.000
_cell.angle_alpha   90.00
_cell.angle_beta   90.00
_cell.angle_gamma   90.00
#
_symmetry.space_group_name_H-M   'P 1'
#
loop_
_entity.id
_entity.type
_entity.pdbx_description
1 polymer ?
#
loop_
_entity_poly.entity_id
_entity_poly.type
_entity_poly.pdbx_seq_one_letter_code
_entity_poly.pdbx_strand_id
1 'polypeptide(L)'
;MAFLTVMILSYMIPAASSEISNKNSVKLQNGIWQAKVGKQLQIQADVTNGQDRVQPFAYIVQVQNQDGVTVSLSWLTGTLDSGQSLSPAQSWTPASTGVYTAQIFIWAGIDNPDALSLPLTMTITVS
;
A
#
# COMPACT_ATOMS: atom_id res chain seq x y z
N MET A 1 8.78 -16.71 -18.53
CA MET A 1 7.77 -15.72 -18.11
C MET A 1 7.84 -15.51 -16.61
N ALA A 2 7.96 -14.30 -16.21
CA ALA A 2 8.07 -14.01 -14.79
C ALA A 2 6.69 -13.91 -14.16
N PHE A 3 6.54 -14.52 -13.01
CA PHE A 3 5.30 -14.43 -12.27
C PHE A 3 5.57 -13.95 -10.87
N LEU A 4 4.90 -12.92 -10.49
CA LEU A 4 4.78 -12.55 -9.10
C LEU A 4 3.30 -12.62 -8.77
N THR A 5 2.96 -13.53 -7.89
CA THR A 5 1.59 -13.59 -7.41
C THR A 5 1.48 -12.58 -6.29
N VAL A 6 0.61 -11.61 -6.48
CA VAL A 6 0.39 -10.59 -5.48
C VAL A 6 -1.03 -10.74 -5.00
N MET A 7 -1.15 -11.07 -3.73
CA MET A 7 -2.43 -11.02 -3.06
C MET A 7 -2.45 -9.72 -2.31
N ILE A 8 -3.08 -8.75 -2.92
CA ILE A 8 -3.12 -7.44 -2.32
C ILE A 8 -4.40 -7.32 -1.56
N LEU A 9 -4.25 -7.24 -0.26
CA LEU A 9 -5.38 -6.94 0.59
C LEU A 9 -5.43 -5.45 0.71
N SER A 10 -6.42 -4.86 0.09
CA SER A 10 -6.55 -3.42 0.08
C SER A 10 -7.09 -2.97 1.40
N TYR A 11 -6.31 -3.17 2.42
CA TYR A 11 -6.70 -2.63 3.70
C TYR A 11 -5.51 -1.93 4.31
N MET A 12 -5.80 -0.91 5.01
CA MET A 12 -4.86 -0.26 5.86
C MET A 12 -4.87 -1.01 7.14
N ILE A 13 -3.77 -0.95 7.85
CA ILE A 13 -3.67 -1.72 9.05
C ILE A 13 -4.86 -1.44 9.91
N PRO A 14 -5.75 -2.36 10.02
CA PRO A 14 -6.89 -2.15 10.88
C PRO A 14 -6.51 -2.50 12.29
N ALA A 15 -7.17 -1.90 13.16
CA ALA A 15 -6.99 -2.25 14.53
C ALA A 15 -7.36 -3.69 14.79
N ALA A 16 -8.12 -4.27 13.91
CA ALA A 16 -8.58 -5.64 14.10
C ALA A 16 -7.44 -6.61 14.22
N SER A 17 -6.40 -6.40 13.46
CA SER A 17 -5.28 -7.31 13.53
C SER A 17 -4.57 -7.17 14.84
N SER A 18 -4.71 -6.03 15.46
CA SER A 18 -3.98 -5.75 16.66
C SER A 18 -4.50 -4.49 17.27
N GLU A 19 -4.73 -4.57 18.50
CA GLU A 19 -5.19 -3.44 19.25
C GLU A 19 -4.19 -2.33 19.29
N ILE A 20 -2.97 -2.68 19.12
CA ILE A 20 -1.94 -1.67 19.13
C ILE A 20 -2.09 -0.68 18.02
N SER A 21 -2.69 -1.07 16.95
CA SER A 21 -2.80 -0.16 15.82
C SER A 21 -4.00 0.75 15.93
N ASN A 22 -4.63 0.77 17.04
CA ASN A 22 -5.77 1.64 17.23
C ASN A 22 -5.50 3.06 16.89
N LYS A 23 -4.35 3.53 17.26
CA LYS A 23 -4.00 4.89 16.99
C LYS A 23 -3.81 5.15 15.52
N ASN A 24 -3.64 4.13 14.77
CA ASN A 24 -3.53 4.26 13.32
C ASN A 24 -4.85 3.94 12.67
N SER A 25 -5.90 4.07 13.41
CA SER A 25 -7.17 3.52 13.02
C SER A 25 -7.61 3.99 11.65
N VAL A 26 -7.80 3.04 10.80
CA VAL A 26 -8.42 3.19 9.52
C VAL A 26 -9.45 2.10 9.43
N LYS A 27 -10.64 2.46 9.03
CA LYS A 27 -11.73 1.49 8.94
C LYS A 27 -12.24 1.46 7.51
N LEU A 28 -12.45 0.27 7.01
CA LEU A 28 -13.10 0.07 5.75
C LEU A 28 -14.59 0.22 5.96
N GLN A 29 -15.21 1.09 5.16
CA GLN A 29 -16.63 1.31 5.23
C GLN A 29 -17.16 1.50 3.83
N ASN A 30 -17.96 0.53 3.36
CA ASN A 30 -18.55 0.57 2.02
C ASN A 30 -17.51 0.78 0.92
N GLY A 31 -16.36 0.14 1.05
CA GLY A 31 -15.32 0.25 0.06
C GLY A 31 -14.48 1.50 0.17
N ILE A 32 -14.74 2.33 1.15
CA ILE A 32 -14.01 3.56 1.39
C ILE A 32 -13.34 3.46 2.74
N TRP A 33 -12.06 3.78 2.77
CA TRP A 33 -11.30 3.76 4.01
C TRP A 33 -11.42 5.10 4.71
N GLN A 34 -11.57 5.05 6.03
CA GLN A 34 -11.74 6.25 6.87
C GLN A 34 -10.46 6.51 7.65
N ALA A 35 -10.06 7.77 7.69
CA ALA A 35 -8.87 8.18 8.43
C ALA A 35 -9.11 9.53 9.09
N LYS A 36 -8.20 9.90 9.99
CA LYS A 36 -8.28 11.16 10.72
C LYS A 36 -7.08 12.03 10.42
N VAL A 37 -7.32 13.33 10.31
CA VAL A 37 -6.26 14.31 10.17
C VAL A 37 -5.28 14.18 11.35
N GLY A 38 -4.00 14.20 11.03
CA GLY A 38 -2.97 14.20 12.04
C GLY A 38 -2.68 12.83 12.65
N LYS A 39 -3.40 11.80 12.22
CA LYS A 39 -3.17 10.45 12.71
C LYS A 39 -2.47 9.65 11.65
N GLN A 40 -1.31 9.12 12.00
CA GLN A 40 -0.55 8.27 11.10
C GLN A 40 -1.32 7.00 10.80
N LEU A 41 -1.32 6.61 9.55
CA LEU A 41 -1.88 5.34 9.12
C LEU A 41 -0.85 4.62 8.27
N GLN A 42 -1.06 3.32 8.08
CA GLN A 42 -0.18 2.52 7.26
C GLN A 42 -0.95 1.92 6.11
N ILE A 43 -0.35 1.96 4.95
CA ILE A 43 -0.91 1.42 3.72
C ILE A 43 -0.12 0.16 3.41
N GLN A 44 -0.78 -0.99 3.52
CA GLN A 44 -0.15 -2.29 3.51
C GLN A 44 -0.78 -3.18 2.47
N ALA A 45 0.04 -4.07 1.93
CA ALA A 45 -0.42 -5.11 1.01
C ALA A 45 0.34 -6.39 1.29
N ASP A 46 -0.28 -7.52 0.96
CA ASP A 46 0.38 -8.80 1.04
C ASP A 46 0.90 -9.17 -0.34
N VAL A 47 2.16 -9.52 -0.40
CA VAL A 47 2.85 -9.84 -1.66
C VAL A 47 3.44 -11.23 -1.54
N THR A 48 3.20 -12.06 -2.53
CA THR A 48 3.77 -13.42 -2.58
C THR A 48 4.48 -13.62 -3.91
N ASN A 49 5.71 -14.11 -3.84
CA ASN A 49 6.46 -14.45 -5.03
C ASN A 49 6.10 -15.87 -5.48
N GLY A 50 5.30 -15.96 -6.52
CA GLY A 50 4.89 -17.26 -7.07
C GLY A 50 5.83 -17.82 -8.12
N GLN A 51 7.02 -17.23 -8.27
CA GLN A 51 8.00 -17.68 -9.24
C GLN A 51 8.94 -18.71 -8.64
N ASP A 52 9.64 -19.45 -9.50
CA ASP A 52 10.66 -20.41 -9.09
C ASP A 52 12.00 -19.78 -8.84
N ARG A 53 12.03 -18.49 -8.67
CA ARG A 53 13.29 -17.76 -8.55
C ARG A 53 13.10 -16.57 -7.65
N VAL A 54 14.24 -16.03 -7.24
CA VAL A 54 14.29 -14.80 -6.47
C VAL A 54 13.81 -13.63 -7.32
N GLN A 55 13.04 -12.73 -6.74
CA GLN A 55 12.49 -11.58 -7.43
C GLN A 55 12.74 -10.31 -6.64
N PRO A 56 13.56 -9.39 -7.17
CA PRO A 56 13.65 -8.05 -6.60
C PRO A 56 12.35 -7.29 -6.85
N PHE A 57 12.02 -6.40 -5.95
CA PHE A 57 10.79 -5.62 -6.10
C PHE A 57 10.93 -4.25 -5.46
N ALA A 58 10.06 -3.34 -5.90
CA ALA A 58 9.84 -2.07 -5.25
C ALA A 58 8.35 -1.95 -4.93
N TYR A 59 8.05 -1.65 -3.69
CA TYR A 59 6.71 -1.41 -3.20
C TYR A 59 6.54 0.09 -3.09
N ILE A 60 5.65 0.65 -3.90
CA ILE A 60 5.52 2.10 -4.04
C ILE A 60 4.10 2.49 -3.69
N VAL A 61 3.98 3.49 -2.82
CA VAL A 61 2.67 4.01 -2.43
C VAL A 61 2.62 5.49 -2.78
N GLN A 62 1.63 5.85 -3.58
CA GLN A 62 1.37 7.22 -3.99
C GLN A 62 0.00 7.63 -3.47
N VAL A 63 -0.07 8.78 -2.82
CA VAL A 63 -1.34 9.33 -2.35
C VAL A 63 -1.58 10.64 -3.06
N GLN A 64 -2.75 10.78 -3.67
CA GLN A 64 -3.14 11.98 -4.38
C GLN A 64 -4.38 12.57 -3.75
N ASN A 65 -4.48 13.91 -3.78
CA ASN A 65 -5.69 14.58 -3.34
C ASN A 65 -6.73 14.60 -4.46
N GLN A 66 -7.84 15.28 -4.22
CA GLN A 66 -8.95 15.34 -5.18
C GLN A 66 -8.58 16.05 -6.48
N ASP A 67 -7.57 16.90 -6.45
CA ASP A 67 -7.12 17.62 -7.63
C ASP A 67 -6.08 16.84 -8.41
N GLY A 68 -5.79 15.60 -8.00
CA GLY A 68 -4.80 14.78 -8.67
C GLY A 68 -3.36 15.13 -8.30
N VAL A 69 -3.18 15.94 -7.27
CA VAL A 69 -1.85 16.32 -6.83
C VAL A 69 -1.32 15.26 -5.86
N THR A 70 -0.09 14.82 -6.11
CA THR A 70 0.55 13.86 -5.22
C THR A 70 0.95 14.55 -3.93
N VAL A 71 0.39 14.08 -2.83
CA VAL A 71 0.67 14.64 -1.51
C VAL A 71 1.60 13.75 -0.70
N SER A 72 1.78 12.52 -1.13
CA SER A 72 2.73 11.59 -0.49
C SER A 72 3.19 10.57 -1.50
N LEU A 73 4.49 10.31 -1.49
CA LEU A 73 5.08 9.27 -2.31
C LEU A 73 6.16 8.61 -1.47
N SER A 74 6.04 7.31 -1.28
CA SER A 74 7.00 6.57 -0.49
C SER A 74 7.20 5.20 -1.10
N TRP A 75 8.34 4.59 -0.82
CA TRP A 75 8.62 3.27 -1.36
C TRP A 75 9.61 2.55 -0.46
N LEU A 76 9.63 1.24 -0.62
CA LEU A 76 10.68 0.40 -0.10
C LEU A 76 11.05 -0.61 -1.18
N THR A 77 12.25 -1.10 -1.10
CA THR A 77 12.72 -2.12 -2.01
C THR A 77 13.14 -3.34 -1.23
N GLY A 78 13.13 -4.46 -1.89
CA GLY A 78 13.54 -5.72 -1.27
C GLY A 78 13.64 -6.81 -2.29
N THR A 79 13.75 -8.02 -1.79
CA THR A 79 13.88 -9.20 -2.62
C THR A 79 13.06 -10.30 -1.98
N LEU A 80 12.30 -11.01 -2.80
CA LEU A 80 11.51 -12.15 -2.34
C LEU A 80 12.10 -13.42 -2.90
N ASP A 81 12.33 -14.38 -2.03
CA ASP A 81 12.72 -15.71 -2.46
C ASP A 81 11.52 -16.40 -3.10
N SER A 82 11.79 -17.47 -3.83
CA SER A 82 10.73 -18.27 -4.41
C SER A 82 9.74 -18.70 -3.33
N GLY A 83 8.47 -18.41 -3.56
CA GLY A 83 7.40 -18.77 -2.63
C GLY A 83 7.31 -17.92 -1.39
N GLN A 84 8.17 -16.95 -1.25
CA GLN A 84 8.16 -16.10 -0.05
C GLN A 84 7.02 -15.10 -0.10
N SER A 85 6.45 -14.83 1.07
CA SER A 85 5.44 -13.78 1.25
C SER A 85 5.95 -12.69 2.16
N LEU A 86 5.47 -11.48 1.94
CA LEU A 86 5.85 -10.31 2.71
C LEU A 86 4.66 -9.36 2.75
N SER A 87 4.53 -8.62 3.83
CA SER A 87 3.47 -7.61 3.97
C SER A 87 4.08 -6.23 4.14
N PRO A 88 4.59 -5.64 3.06
CA PRO A 88 5.19 -4.31 3.16
C PRO A 88 4.14 -3.26 3.46
N ALA A 89 4.57 -2.20 4.10
CA ALA A 89 3.70 -1.09 4.44
C ALA A 89 4.47 0.22 4.37
N GLN A 90 3.75 1.27 4.04
CA GLN A 90 4.26 2.63 4.08
C GLN A 90 3.31 3.48 4.90
N SER A 91 3.85 4.39 5.67
CA SER A 91 3.04 5.24 6.54
C SER A 91 2.75 6.56 5.86
N TRP A 92 1.61 7.12 6.23
CA TRP A 92 1.20 8.45 5.78
C TRP A 92 0.38 9.10 6.88
N THR A 93 0.63 10.39 7.09
CA THR A 93 -0.13 11.18 8.06
C THR A 93 -0.84 12.29 7.29
N PRO A 94 -2.16 12.23 7.16
CA PRO A 94 -2.88 13.27 6.44
C PRO A 94 -2.80 14.61 7.18
N ALA A 95 -2.57 15.67 6.42
CA ALA A 95 -2.44 17.00 6.99
C ALA A 95 -3.75 17.79 6.92
N SER A 96 -4.68 17.37 6.09
CA SER A 96 -5.96 18.08 5.95
C SER A 96 -7.07 17.11 5.62
N THR A 97 -8.28 17.53 5.92
CA THR A 97 -9.46 16.73 5.58
C THR A 97 -9.67 16.69 4.08
N GLY A 98 -10.33 15.66 3.62
CA GLY A 98 -10.64 15.53 2.21
C GLY A 98 -10.72 14.07 1.79
N VAL A 99 -10.86 13.88 0.50
CA VAL A 99 -10.88 12.55 -0.11
C VAL A 99 -9.59 12.37 -0.89
N TYR A 100 -8.93 11.27 -0.64
CA TYR A 100 -7.62 10.99 -1.24
C TYR A 100 -7.69 9.65 -1.95
N THR A 101 -6.82 9.50 -2.94
CA THR A 101 -6.66 8.23 -3.63
C THR A 101 -5.25 7.73 -3.37
N ALA A 102 -5.15 6.53 -2.82
CA ALA A 102 -3.87 5.87 -2.63
C ALA A 102 -3.72 4.79 -3.71
N GLN A 103 -2.55 4.75 -4.32
CA GLN A 103 -2.22 3.74 -5.31
C GLN A 103 -0.98 3.00 -4.87
N ILE A 104 -1.03 1.69 -5.01
CA ILE A 104 0.09 0.81 -4.67
C ILE A 104 0.59 0.20 -5.97
N PHE A 105 1.89 0.35 -6.21
CA PHE A 105 2.56 -0.23 -7.36
C PHE A 105 3.62 -1.21 -6.88
N ILE A 106 3.68 -2.37 -7.52
CA ILE A 106 4.74 -3.33 -7.28
C ILE A 106 5.53 -3.45 -8.57
N TRP A 107 6.73 -2.92 -8.58
CA TRP A 107 7.61 -2.91 -9.74
C TRP A 107 8.80 -3.82 -9.51
N ALA A 108 9.50 -4.15 -10.58
CA ALA A 108 10.72 -4.95 -10.48
C ALA A 108 11.84 -4.21 -9.75
N GLY A 109 11.82 -2.89 -9.80
CA GLY A 109 12.76 -2.05 -9.07
C GLY A 109 12.32 -0.60 -9.13
N ILE A 110 12.92 0.23 -8.30
CA ILE A 110 12.53 1.64 -8.26
C ILE A 110 12.91 2.37 -9.56
N ASP A 111 13.94 1.91 -10.21
CA ASP A 111 14.37 2.43 -11.50
C ASP A 111 13.99 1.49 -12.65
N ASN A 112 13.17 0.51 -12.38
CA ASN A 112 12.69 -0.44 -13.37
C ASN A 112 11.18 -0.57 -13.21
N PRO A 113 10.40 0.14 -14.05
CA PRO A 113 8.95 0.21 -13.87
C PRO A 113 8.19 -0.99 -14.42
N ASP A 114 8.87 -2.08 -14.68
CA ASP A 114 8.18 -3.31 -15.09
C ASP A 114 7.25 -3.74 -13.97
N ALA A 115 5.96 -3.71 -14.25
CA ALA A 115 4.96 -4.03 -13.24
C ALA A 115 4.96 -5.53 -12.95
N LEU A 116 5.04 -5.88 -11.69
CA LEU A 116 4.95 -7.26 -11.25
C LEU A 116 3.51 -7.64 -10.91
N SER A 117 2.64 -6.67 -10.77
CA SER A 117 1.22 -6.88 -10.56
C SER A 117 0.46 -5.65 -11.04
N LEU A 118 -0.84 -5.79 -11.15
CA LEU A 118 -1.70 -4.64 -11.45
C LEU A 118 -1.67 -3.68 -10.27
N PRO A 119 -1.75 -2.37 -10.51
CA PRO A 119 -1.82 -1.41 -9.42
C PRO A 119 -3.09 -1.61 -8.61
N LEU A 120 -2.99 -1.35 -7.34
CA LEU A 120 -4.14 -1.34 -6.45
C LEU A 120 -4.48 0.10 -6.10
N THR A 121 -5.75 0.44 -6.20
CA THR A 121 -6.22 1.79 -5.91
C THR A 121 -7.25 1.73 -4.79
N MET A 122 -7.14 2.65 -3.85
CA MET A 122 -8.11 2.74 -2.77
C MET A 122 -8.42 4.20 -2.47
N THR A 123 -9.62 4.43 -1.99
CA THR A 123 -10.08 5.76 -1.62
C THR A 123 -10.02 5.92 -0.11
N ILE A 124 -9.49 7.04 0.35
CA ILE A 124 -9.36 7.32 1.77
C ILE A 124 -10.08 8.62 2.06
N THR A 125 -11.04 8.57 2.94
CA THR A 125 -11.73 9.78 3.41
C THR A 125 -11.12 10.20 4.73
N VAL A 126 -10.61 11.41 4.77
CA VAL A 126 -9.95 11.97 5.95
C VAL A 126 -10.85 13.02 6.58
N SER A 127 -11.13 12.84 7.84
CA SER A 127 -11.99 13.76 8.58
C SER A 127 -11.32 14.33 9.82
#